data_3cc0ade781792a1b6e1d2211c76d68df
#
_entry.id   3cc0ade781792a1b6e1d2211c76d68df
#
_cell.length_a   1.000
_cell.length_b   1.000
_cell.length_c   1.000
_cell.angle_alpha   90.00
_cell.angle_beta   90.00
_cell.angle_gamma   90.00
#
_symmetry.space_group_name_H-M   'P 1'
#
loop_
_entity.id
_entity.type
_entity.pdbx_description
1 polymer ?
#
loop_
_entity_poly.entity_id
_entity_poly.type
_entity_poly.pdbx_seq_one_letter_code
_entity_poly.pdbx_strand_id
1 'polypeptide(L)'
;MLLLGSMWVSTGSFPPMVVVESKSMMHEDDGSLGAIDPGDLIMVMSNDRADVVTFVEATEEGNENFGYESHGLPGDVIIYRKNGGTDTPVIHRALLEAVANGSGWDVPGTSLSNVQSVSWTLEYDCSYHGGTYKLRIEAWEPEHAGFLTSGDNNFGGCMVDQPSANSQGQGGGLVDFQGNPVQPVRDEWVVGVASSEIPWVGSIKLLTTGAAGSVTMKSWNYLALTILLVLASPIAFEYFPTLHTSPEEEE
;
A
#
# COMPACT_ATOMS: atom_id res chain seq x y z
N MET A 1 10.13 -4.64 -24.06
CA MET A 1 8.83 -5.27 -24.37
C MET A 1 8.65 -6.62 -23.69
N LEU A 2 9.61 -7.57 -23.77
CA LEU A 2 9.49 -8.89 -23.12
C LEU A 2 9.35 -8.82 -21.60
N LEU A 3 10.10 -7.96 -20.91
CA LEU A 3 10.05 -7.83 -19.45
C LEU A 3 8.66 -7.34 -18.97
N LEU A 4 8.13 -6.26 -19.56
CA LEU A 4 6.80 -5.75 -19.21
C LEU A 4 5.70 -6.76 -19.56
N GLY A 5 5.85 -7.51 -20.65
CA GLY A 5 4.93 -8.58 -21.01
C GLY A 5 4.94 -9.74 -20.01
N SER A 6 6.12 -10.17 -19.54
CA SER A 6 6.22 -11.21 -18.50
C SER A 6 5.65 -10.75 -17.16
N MET A 7 5.88 -9.49 -16.79
CA MET A 7 5.30 -8.91 -15.56
C MET A 7 3.79 -8.84 -15.65
N TRP A 8 3.22 -8.40 -16.79
CA TRP A 8 1.77 -8.42 -16.98
C TRP A 8 1.18 -9.84 -16.87
N VAL A 9 1.83 -10.83 -17.49
CA VAL A 9 1.39 -12.23 -17.38
C VAL A 9 1.45 -12.73 -15.95
N SER A 10 2.47 -12.32 -15.15
CA SER A 10 2.59 -12.76 -13.76
C SER A 10 1.63 -12.04 -12.81
N THR A 11 1.41 -10.75 -12.98
CA THR A 11 0.56 -9.92 -12.08
C THR A 11 -0.91 -9.90 -12.50
N GLY A 12 -1.21 -10.13 -13.77
CA GLY A 12 -2.56 -9.96 -14.33
C GLY A 12 -2.99 -8.51 -14.51
N SER A 13 -2.22 -7.54 -14.02
CA SER A 13 -2.54 -6.11 -14.05
C SER A 13 -1.80 -5.37 -15.17
N PHE A 14 -2.44 -4.35 -15.74
CA PHE A 14 -1.81 -3.44 -16.68
C PHE A 14 -2.19 -1.97 -16.35
N PRO A 15 -1.23 -1.09 -16.06
CA PRO A 15 0.21 -1.36 -15.94
C PRO A 15 0.53 -2.29 -14.76
N PRO A 16 1.57 -3.15 -14.87
CA PRO A 16 1.93 -4.08 -13.82
C PRO A 16 2.64 -3.41 -12.63
N MET A 17 2.95 -2.13 -12.74
CA MET A 17 3.65 -1.34 -11.73
C MET A 17 3.15 0.10 -11.68
N VAL A 18 3.19 0.69 -10.49
CA VAL A 18 2.90 2.11 -10.24
C VAL A 18 4.05 2.75 -9.47
N VAL A 19 4.25 4.06 -9.67
CA VAL A 19 5.24 4.86 -8.91
C VAL A 19 4.50 5.60 -7.82
N VAL A 20 5.02 5.52 -6.60
CA VAL A 20 4.49 6.21 -5.42
C VAL A 20 4.90 7.68 -5.45
N GLU A 21 3.93 8.57 -5.29
CA GLU A 21 4.15 10.03 -5.37
C GLU A 21 3.91 10.74 -4.03
N SER A 22 3.17 10.13 -3.09
CA SER A 22 2.78 10.73 -1.81
C SER A 22 3.46 10.06 -0.62
N LYS A 23 3.43 10.74 0.53
CA LYS A 23 3.99 10.26 1.79
C LYS A 23 2.98 9.56 2.69
N SER A 24 1.76 9.29 2.20
CA SER A 24 0.66 8.79 3.02
C SER A 24 0.85 7.36 3.54
N MET A 25 1.83 6.62 3.03
CA MET A 25 2.12 5.25 3.42
C MET A 25 3.50 5.08 4.07
N MET A 26 4.22 6.17 4.33
CA MET A 26 5.55 6.14 4.98
C MET A 26 5.44 5.69 6.44
N HIS A 27 6.44 4.93 6.91
CA HIS A 27 6.57 4.53 8.31
C HIS A 27 7.70 5.27 9.06
N GLU A 28 8.53 6.02 8.35
CA GLU A 28 9.61 6.85 8.88
C GLU A 28 9.77 8.14 8.07
N ASP A 29 10.26 9.21 8.68
CA ASP A 29 10.47 10.52 8.02
C ASP A 29 11.36 10.44 6.77
N ASP A 30 12.38 9.58 6.81
CA ASP A 30 13.35 9.40 5.75
C ASP A 30 13.03 8.24 4.80
N GLY A 31 11.94 7.50 5.06
CA GLY A 31 11.57 6.27 4.39
C GLY A 31 12.28 5.04 4.93
N SER A 32 11.67 3.86 4.73
CA SER A 32 12.16 2.57 5.19
C SER A 32 11.91 1.46 4.16
N LEU A 33 12.80 0.48 4.10
CA LEU A 33 12.57 -0.71 3.29
C LEU A 33 11.42 -1.53 3.88
N GLY A 34 10.50 -1.97 3.03
CA GLY A 34 9.33 -2.72 3.43
C GLY A 34 8.10 -1.85 3.74
N ALA A 35 8.23 -0.51 3.72
CA ALA A 35 7.12 0.43 3.67
C ALA A 35 6.99 1.02 2.26
N ILE A 36 5.88 1.68 1.97
CA ILE A 36 5.65 2.29 0.66
C ILE A 36 6.04 3.76 0.72
N ASP A 37 7.20 4.09 0.13
CA ASP A 37 7.78 5.42 0.17
C ASP A 37 7.67 6.16 -1.19
N PRO A 38 7.64 7.50 -1.20
CA PRO A 38 7.73 8.26 -2.44
C PRO A 38 8.99 7.93 -3.23
N GLY A 39 8.80 7.56 -4.48
CA GLY A 39 9.89 7.13 -5.35
C GLY A 39 10.02 5.62 -5.49
N ASP A 40 9.26 4.84 -4.74
CA ASP A 40 9.21 3.40 -4.94
C ASP A 40 8.37 3.04 -6.16
N LEU A 41 8.71 1.90 -6.74
CA LEU A 41 7.98 1.28 -7.83
C LEU A 41 7.29 0.03 -7.28
N ILE A 42 5.97 0.09 -7.17
CA ILE A 42 5.16 -0.97 -6.58
C ILE A 42 4.60 -1.87 -7.68
N MET A 43 4.78 -3.18 -7.52
CA MET A 43 4.13 -4.17 -8.37
C MET A 43 2.66 -4.31 -7.98
N VAL A 44 1.79 -4.32 -8.99
CA VAL A 44 0.34 -4.37 -8.82
C VAL A 44 -0.17 -5.75 -9.19
N MET A 45 -0.65 -6.51 -8.21
CA MET A 45 -1.35 -7.77 -8.44
C MET A 45 -2.82 -7.49 -8.74
N SER A 46 -3.34 -8.08 -9.80
CA SER A 46 -4.76 -7.95 -10.15
C SER A 46 -5.65 -8.54 -9.05
N ASN A 47 -6.78 -7.88 -8.79
CA ASN A 47 -7.81 -8.33 -7.83
C ASN A 47 -8.38 -9.73 -8.19
N ASP A 48 -8.33 -10.13 -9.46
CA ASP A 48 -8.71 -11.49 -9.89
C ASP A 48 -7.75 -12.59 -9.43
N ARG A 49 -6.58 -12.22 -8.89
CA ARG A 49 -5.49 -13.15 -8.50
C ARG A 49 -5.12 -13.12 -7.03
N ALA A 50 -5.60 -12.14 -6.30
CA ALA A 50 -5.35 -12.01 -4.88
C ALA A 50 -6.61 -11.50 -4.20
N ASP A 51 -7.14 -12.26 -3.27
CA ASP A 51 -8.16 -11.79 -2.36
C ASP A 51 -7.55 -10.75 -1.43
N VAL A 52 -8.26 -9.66 -1.18
CA VAL A 52 -7.80 -8.60 -0.28
C VAL A 52 -7.99 -9.05 1.16
N VAL A 53 -6.88 -9.15 1.89
CA VAL A 53 -6.91 -9.37 3.35
C VAL A 53 -6.96 -8.02 4.05
N THR A 54 -8.01 -7.76 4.80
CA THR A 54 -8.16 -6.50 5.55
C THR A 54 -7.32 -6.49 6.82
N PHE A 55 -7.06 -5.30 7.37
CA PHE A 55 -6.38 -5.14 8.66
C PHE A 55 -7.11 -5.89 9.79
N VAL A 56 -8.44 -5.84 9.81
CA VAL A 56 -9.25 -6.55 10.80
C VAL A 56 -9.06 -8.07 10.69
N GLU A 57 -9.11 -8.64 9.48
CA GLU A 57 -8.88 -10.07 9.28
C GLU A 57 -7.48 -10.50 9.72
N ALA A 58 -6.49 -9.63 9.49
CA ALA A 58 -5.11 -9.91 9.86
C ALA A 58 -4.82 -9.76 11.37
N THR A 59 -5.65 -9.04 12.13
CA THR A 59 -5.41 -8.73 13.55
C THR A 59 -6.34 -9.42 14.52
N GLU A 60 -7.51 -9.90 14.07
CA GLU A 60 -8.46 -10.57 14.96
C GLU A 60 -8.11 -12.05 15.17
N GLU A 61 -7.93 -12.44 16.44
CA GLU A 61 -7.58 -13.81 16.82
C GLU A 61 -8.64 -14.82 16.35
N GLY A 62 -8.18 -15.91 15.75
CA GLY A 62 -9.06 -16.99 15.26
C GLY A 62 -9.48 -16.81 13.78
N ASN A 63 -9.11 -15.73 13.14
CA ASN A 63 -9.22 -15.59 11.69
C ASN A 63 -8.12 -16.40 10.99
N GLU A 64 -8.39 -16.93 9.81
CA GLU A 64 -7.42 -17.69 9.01
C GLU A 64 -6.23 -16.83 8.55
N ASN A 65 -6.43 -15.52 8.41
CA ASN A 65 -5.41 -14.55 8.01
C ASN A 65 -4.68 -13.90 9.20
N PHE A 66 -4.95 -14.34 10.45
CA PHE A 66 -4.33 -13.77 11.65
C PHE A 66 -2.80 -13.78 11.55
N GLY A 67 -2.18 -12.61 11.75
CA GLY A 67 -0.74 -12.41 11.65
C GLY A 67 -0.20 -12.15 10.25
N TYR A 68 -1.08 -12.04 9.24
CA TYR A 68 -0.67 -11.63 7.90
C TYR A 68 -0.26 -10.15 7.87
N GLU A 69 0.90 -9.87 7.29
CA GLU A 69 1.44 -8.52 7.15
C GLU A 69 1.83 -8.23 5.68
N SER A 70 1.56 -7.02 5.25
CA SER A 70 1.97 -6.49 3.95
C SER A 70 2.51 -5.07 4.12
N HIS A 71 3.67 -4.78 3.56
CA HIS A 71 4.32 -3.46 3.67
C HIS A 71 4.46 -2.97 5.13
N GLY A 72 4.90 -3.88 6.03
CA GLY A 72 5.27 -3.58 7.41
C GLY A 72 4.14 -3.42 8.41
N LEU A 73 2.87 -3.60 8.01
CA LEU A 73 1.69 -3.59 8.89
C LEU A 73 0.69 -4.69 8.49
N PRO A 74 -0.22 -5.09 9.40
CA PRO A 74 -1.25 -6.08 9.11
C PRO A 74 -2.19 -5.67 7.96
N GLY A 75 -2.59 -6.66 7.16
CA GLY A 75 -3.52 -6.50 6.05
C GLY A 75 -2.90 -5.91 4.78
N ASP A 76 -3.63 -5.95 3.70
CA ASP A 76 -3.18 -5.54 2.37
C ASP A 76 -3.28 -4.04 2.14
N VAL A 77 -2.41 -3.55 1.26
CA VAL A 77 -2.48 -2.22 0.67
C VAL A 77 -3.10 -2.35 -0.72
N ILE A 78 -4.20 -1.64 -0.95
CA ILE A 78 -4.90 -1.64 -2.24
C ILE A 78 -4.66 -0.34 -3.01
N ILE A 79 -4.66 -0.48 -4.34
CA ILE A 79 -4.63 0.66 -5.26
C ILE A 79 -6.04 0.79 -5.81
N TYR A 80 -6.70 1.92 -5.57
CA TYR A 80 -8.08 2.09 -5.95
C TYR A 80 -8.38 3.46 -6.58
N ARG A 81 -9.47 3.53 -7.34
CA ARG A 81 -9.99 4.76 -7.93
C ARG A 81 -11.07 5.35 -7.04
N LYS A 82 -10.91 6.59 -6.63
CA LYS A 82 -11.91 7.33 -5.85
C LYS A 82 -13.25 7.35 -6.60
N ASN A 83 -14.30 6.80 -5.98
CA ASN A 83 -15.65 6.71 -6.56
C ASN A 83 -15.69 6.10 -7.99
N GLY A 84 -14.74 5.21 -8.32
CA GLY A 84 -14.61 4.63 -9.66
C GLY A 84 -14.23 5.62 -10.76
N GLY A 85 -13.79 6.82 -10.40
CA GLY A 85 -13.43 7.91 -11.31
C GLY A 85 -12.12 7.70 -12.07
N THR A 86 -11.68 8.76 -12.74
CA THR A 86 -10.44 8.79 -13.55
C THR A 86 -9.31 9.54 -12.87
N ASP A 87 -9.47 9.90 -11.61
CA ASP A 87 -8.44 10.52 -10.78
C ASP A 87 -7.20 9.65 -10.69
N THR A 88 -6.07 10.26 -10.30
CA THR A 88 -4.90 9.48 -9.87
C THR A 88 -5.35 8.49 -8.79
N PRO A 89 -5.11 7.18 -8.98
CA PRO A 89 -5.46 6.18 -7.98
C PRO A 89 -4.79 6.46 -6.64
N VAL A 90 -5.48 6.09 -5.57
CA VAL A 90 -4.97 6.12 -4.19
C VAL A 90 -4.34 4.78 -3.88
N ILE A 91 -3.24 4.77 -3.12
CA ILE A 91 -2.59 3.59 -2.59
C ILE A 91 -2.65 3.64 -1.07
N HIS A 92 -3.58 2.90 -0.46
CA HIS A 92 -3.85 2.91 0.98
C HIS A 92 -4.20 1.50 1.47
N ARG A 93 -4.11 1.30 2.79
CA ARG A 93 -4.39 0.02 3.44
C ARG A 93 -5.89 -0.24 3.54
N ALA A 94 -6.31 -1.47 3.21
CA ALA A 94 -7.66 -1.96 3.45
C ALA A 94 -7.83 -2.27 4.94
N LEU A 95 -8.71 -1.53 5.62
CA LEU A 95 -8.89 -1.64 7.06
C LEU A 95 -9.95 -2.67 7.44
N LEU A 96 -11.12 -2.57 6.85
CA LEU A 96 -12.23 -3.52 6.96
C LEU A 96 -13.08 -3.47 5.70
N GLU A 97 -13.88 -4.50 5.50
CA GLU A 97 -14.86 -4.57 4.42
C GLU A 97 -16.28 -4.69 5.00
N ALA A 98 -17.23 -3.96 4.41
CA ALA A 98 -18.64 -4.18 4.65
C ALA A 98 -19.23 -5.00 3.50
N VAL A 99 -19.75 -6.17 3.80
CA VAL A 99 -20.38 -7.09 2.85
C VAL A 99 -21.87 -7.13 3.09
N ALA A 100 -22.68 -6.98 2.04
CA ALA A 100 -24.14 -7.01 2.17
C ALA A 100 -24.63 -8.41 2.55
N ASN A 101 -25.45 -8.51 3.62
CA ASN A 101 -26.10 -9.74 4.06
C ASN A 101 -27.58 -9.51 4.37
N GLY A 102 -28.45 -9.89 3.47
CA GLY A 102 -29.88 -9.66 3.60
C GLY A 102 -30.23 -8.17 3.65
N SER A 103 -30.73 -7.69 4.81
CA SER A 103 -31.01 -6.27 5.05
C SER A 103 -29.96 -5.56 5.89
N GLY A 104 -28.84 -6.24 6.19
CA GLY A 104 -27.75 -5.74 7.02
C GLY A 104 -26.38 -5.98 6.40
N TRP A 105 -25.37 -5.88 7.24
CA TRP A 105 -23.96 -5.96 6.86
C TRP A 105 -23.21 -6.99 7.67
N ASP A 106 -22.38 -7.77 7.00
CA ASP A 106 -21.32 -8.55 7.61
C ASP A 106 -20.01 -7.76 7.52
N VAL A 107 -19.14 -7.94 8.51
CA VAL A 107 -17.76 -7.45 8.45
C VAL A 107 -16.84 -8.64 8.66
N PRO A 108 -16.24 -9.17 7.57
CA PRO A 108 -15.31 -10.30 7.65
C PRO A 108 -14.19 -10.04 8.67
N GLY A 109 -13.76 -11.09 9.35
CA GLY A 109 -12.76 -10.98 10.42
C GLY A 109 -13.33 -10.56 11.78
N THR A 110 -14.59 -10.14 11.87
CA THR A 110 -15.23 -9.70 13.12
C THR A 110 -16.41 -10.60 13.52
N SER A 111 -16.96 -10.31 14.70
CA SER A 111 -18.23 -10.93 15.15
C SER A 111 -19.49 -10.23 14.58
N LEU A 112 -19.33 -9.20 13.75
CA LEU A 112 -20.46 -8.44 13.19
C LEU A 112 -21.06 -9.20 12.01
N SER A 113 -22.30 -9.65 12.17
CA SER A 113 -23.05 -10.32 11.11
C SER A 113 -24.50 -9.83 11.08
N ASN A 114 -24.97 -9.49 9.90
CA ASN A 114 -26.31 -8.95 9.62
C ASN A 114 -26.68 -7.75 10.50
N VAL A 115 -25.69 -6.86 10.77
CA VAL A 115 -25.91 -5.64 11.56
C VAL A 115 -26.45 -4.52 10.68
N GLN A 116 -27.27 -3.62 11.26
CA GLN A 116 -27.80 -2.46 10.51
C GLN A 116 -26.76 -1.35 10.38
N SER A 117 -25.87 -1.23 11.36
CA SER A 117 -24.74 -0.30 11.34
C SER A 117 -23.48 -0.96 11.88
N VAL A 118 -22.34 -0.55 11.37
CA VAL A 118 -21.03 -1.06 11.75
C VAL A 118 -20.44 -0.19 12.85
N SER A 119 -20.08 -0.82 13.99
CA SER A 119 -19.29 -0.18 15.03
C SER A 119 -18.14 -1.12 15.39
N TRP A 120 -16.90 -0.67 15.17
CA TRP A 120 -15.69 -1.44 15.44
C TRP A 120 -14.54 -0.54 15.84
N THR A 121 -13.67 -1.05 16.70
CA THR A 121 -12.46 -0.32 17.11
C THR A 121 -11.24 -1.10 16.65
N LEU A 122 -10.42 -0.47 15.84
CA LEU A 122 -9.16 -1.02 15.35
C LEU A 122 -8.00 -0.45 16.17
N GLU A 123 -7.06 -1.30 16.59
CA GLU A 123 -5.78 -0.87 17.12
C GLU A 123 -4.82 -0.69 15.94
N TYR A 124 -4.99 0.42 15.24
CA TYR A 124 -4.27 0.74 14.02
C TYR A 124 -3.30 1.90 14.27
N ASP A 125 -2.03 1.70 13.92
CA ASP A 125 -1.03 2.76 14.02
C ASP A 125 -1.10 3.65 12.77
N CYS A 126 -1.75 4.79 12.91
CA CYS A 126 -2.04 5.70 11.81
C CYS A 126 -0.93 6.71 11.55
N SER A 127 0.15 6.70 12.31
CA SER A 127 1.25 7.66 12.15
C SER A 127 2.52 7.15 12.81
N TYR A 128 3.59 7.15 12.06
CA TYR A 128 4.91 6.79 12.58
C TYR A 128 5.50 7.80 13.59
N HIS A 129 4.84 8.94 13.81
CA HIS A 129 5.27 9.93 14.82
C HIS A 129 4.97 9.52 16.26
N GLY A 130 4.47 8.32 16.47
CA GLY A 130 4.36 7.69 17.80
C GLY A 130 2.95 7.60 18.34
N GLY A 131 2.70 6.49 18.99
CA GLY A 131 1.47 6.13 19.70
C GLY A 131 0.54 5.28 18.84
N THR A 132 0.11 4.13 19.40
CA THR A 132 -0.98 3.35 18.81
C THR A 132 -2.26 4.13 18.96
N TYR A 133 -2.85 4.55 17.87
CA TYR A 133 -4.14 5.21 17.85
C TYR A 133 -5.23 4.16 17.65
N LYS A 134 -6.32 4.29 18.42
CA LYS A 134 -7.51 3.47 18.22
C LYS A 134 -8.40 4.18 17.20
N LEU A 135 -8.44 3.64 16.00
CA LEU A 135 -9.40 4.08 15.00
C LEU A 135 -10.77 3.52 15.35
N ARG A 136 -11.76 4.39 15.51
CA ARG A 136 -13.13 4.01 15.85
C ARG A 136 -14.05 4.28 14.69
N ILE A 137 -14.74 3.24 14.25
CA ILE A 137 -15.90 3.31 13.39
C ILE A 137 -17.11 3.24 14.32
N GLU A 138 -17.99 4.23 14.29
CA GLU A 138 -19.14 4.33 15.21
C GLU A 138 -20.43 4.52 14.43
N ALA A 139 -21.35 3.56 14.57
CA ALA A 139 -22.67 3.57 13.97
C ALA A 139 -22.66 3.92 12.46
N TRP A 140 -21.65 3.46 11.75
CA TRP A 140 -21.55 3.66 10.31
C TRP A 140 -22.59 2.81 9.57
N GLU A 141 -23.38 3.45 8.73
CA GLU A 141 -24.35 2.81 7.84
C GLU A 141 -23.79 2.83 6.40
N PRO A 142 -23.22 1.71 5.91
CA PRO A 142 -22.70 1.65 4.56
C PRO A 142 -23.79 1.90 3.51
N GLU A 143 -23.52 2.74 2.52
CA GLU A 143 -24.43 2.94 1.39
C GLU A 143 -24.39 1.77 0.41
N HIS A 144 -23.27 1.05 0.36
CA HIS A 144 -23.05 -0.15 -0.44
C HIS A 144 -21.86 -0.94 0.12
N ALA A 145 -21.69 -2.18 -0.33
CA ALA A 145 -20.56 -3.02 0.02
C ALA A 145 -19.23 -2.39 -0.44
N GLY A 146 -18.15 -2.62 0.32
CA GLY A 146 -16.80 -2.20 -0.02
C GLY A 146 -15.90 -1.95 1.17
N PHE A 147 -14.65 -1.62 0.88
CA PHE A 147 -13.59 -1.42 1.85
C PHE A 147 -13.58 -0.01 2.43
N LEU A 148 -13.30 0.09 3.72
CA LEU A 148 -12.77 1.29 4.35
C LEU A 148 -11.25 1.25 4.27
N THR A 149 -10.64 2.37 3.88
CA THR A 149 -9.20 2.48 3.66
C THR A 149 -8.59 3.64 4.45
N SER A 150 -7.28 3.56 4.71
CA SER A 150 -6.50 4.65 5.30
C SER A 150 -5.05 4.58 4.87
N GLY A 151 -4.40 5.73 4.79
CA GLY A 151 -2.94 5.79 4.69
C GLY A 151 -2.29 5.46 6.03
N ASP A 152 -1.17 4.73 6.01
CA ASP A 152 -0.41 4.37 7.22
C ASP A 152 0.22 5.60 7.90
N ASN A 153 0.32 6.72 7.19
CA ASN A 153 0.83 7.99 7.68
C ASN A 153 -0.22 9.10 7.53
N ASN A 154 -1.20 9.10 8.41
CA ASN A 154 -2.22 10.13 8.45
C ASN A 154 -1.82 11.31 9.33
N PHE A 155 -1.35 12.39 8.69
CA PHE A 155 -1.09 13.66 9.38
C PHE A 155 -2.42 14.30 9.81
N GLY A 156 -2.63 14.44 11.10
CA GLY A 156 -3.75 15.20 11.66
C GLY A 156 -4.86 14.40 12.32
N GLY A 157 -4.71 13.11 12.43
CA GLY A 157 -5.62 12.24 13.17
C GLY A 157 -5.86 10.91 12.48
N CYS A 158 -6.19 9.90 13.27
CA CYS A 158 -6.52 8.58 12.78
C CYS A 158 -7.93 8.60 12.18
N MET A 159 -8.03 8.57 10.86
CA MET A 159 -9.29 8.62 10.13
C MET A 159 -9.23 7.72 8.90
N VAL A 160 -10.39 7.25 8.46
CA VAL A 160 -10.52 6.55 7.18
C VAL A 160 -10.71 7.55 6.04
N ASP A 161 -10.43 7.08 4.82
CA ASP A 161 -10.60 7.88 3.61
C ASP A 161 -12.05 8.24 3.33
N GLN A 162 -12.99 7.43 3.84
CA GLN A 162 -14.43 7.54 3.65
C GLN A 162 -15.05 8.43 4.74
N PRO A 163 -15.40 9.70 4.44
CA PRO A 163 -15.89 10.63 5.47
C PRO A 163 -17.12 10.15 6.22
N SER A 164 -17.98 9.34 5.58
CA SER A 164 -19.20 8.82 6.20
C SER A 164 -18.94 7.85 7.37
N ALA A 165 -17.75 7.24 7.41
CA ALA A 165 -17.37 6.30 8.46
C ALA A 165 -16.51 6.93 9.57
N ASN A 166 -16.12 8.19 9.43
CA ASN A 166 -15.38 8.91 10.47
C ASN A 166 -16.33 9.40 11.56
N SER A 167 -15.96 9.18 12.83
CA SER A 167 -16.73 9.69 13.96
C SER A 167 -16.78 11.22 13.96
N GLN A 168 -17.82 11.79 14.58
CA GLN A 168 -17.95 13.24 14.70
C GLN A 168 -16.72 13.85 15.40
N GLY A 169 -16.08 14.82 14.72
CA GLY A 169 -14.88 15.51 15.22
C GLY A 169 -13.55 14.91 14.73
N GLN A 170 -13.55 13.77 14.06
CA GLN A 170 -12.43 13.31 13.24
C GLN A 170 -12.50 14.01 11.88
N GLY A 171 -11.41 14.43 11.31
CA GLY A 171 -11.39 15.23 10.08
C GLY A 171 -12.04 14.57 8.85
N GLY A 172 -11.99 15.22 7.72
CA GLY A 172 -12.90 15.02 6.59
C GLY A 172 -12.62 13.88 5.62
N GLY A 173 -11.70 12.94 5.83
CA GLY A 173 -11.41 11.90 4.83
C GLY A 173 -10.98 12.45 3.46
N LEU A 174 -11.13 11.66 2.40
CA LEU A 174 -10.77 12.06 1.04
C LEU A 174 -11.98 12.53 0.23
N VAL A 175 -11.69 13.32 -0.80
CA VAL A 175 -12.65 13.71 -1.84
C VAL A 175 -12.11 13.35 -3.22
N ASP A 176 -13.01 13.13 -4.17
CA ASP A 176 -12.65 13.00 -5.58
C ASP A 176 -12.34 14.38 -6.22
N PHE A 177 -11.95 14.39 -7.50
CA PHE A 177 -11.60 15.64 -8.18
C PHE A 177 -12.80 16.58 -8.38
N GLN A 178 -14.03 16.08 -8.22
CA GLN A 178 -15.26 16.89 -8.26
C GLN A 178 -15.64 17.44 -6.89
N GLY A 179 -14.92 17.04 -5.83
CA GLY A 179 -15.18 17.45 -4.46
C GLY A 179 -16.22 16.57 -3.73
N ASN A 180 -16.62 15.43 -4.33
CA ASN A 180 -17.53 14.50 -3.65
C ASN A 180 -16.75 13.67 -2.62
N PRO A 181 -17.34 13.36 -1.45
CA PRO A 181 -16.79 12.45 -0.48
C PRO A 181 -16.49 11.08 -1.09
N VAL A 182 -15.32 10.51 -0.75
CA VAL A 182 -14.99 9.15 -1.18
C VAL A 182 -15.90 8.16 -0.46
N GLN A 183 -16.53 7.29 -1.24
CA GLN A 183 -17.39 6.22 -0.78
C GLN A 183 -16.59 4.96 -0.44
N PRO A 184 -17.14 3.97 0.28
CA PRO A 184 -16.50 2.67 0.48
C PRO A 184 -16.00 2.11 -0.85
N VAL A 185 -14.77 1.59 -0.87
CA VAL A 185 -14.14 1.16 -2.12
C VAL A 185 -14.76 -0.14 -2.59
N ARG A 186 -15.49 -0.10 -3.70
CA ARG A 186 -16.06 -1.31 -4.33
C ARG A 186 -14.94 -2.13 -4.97
N ASP A 187 -15.14 -3.44 -5.10
CA ASP A 187 -14.19 -4.33 -5.76
C ASP A 187 -13.83 -3.87 -7.17
N GLU A 188 -14.83 -3.41 -7.94
CA GLU A 188 -14.60 -2.92 -9.30
C GLU A 188 -13.82 -1.59 -9.38
N TRP A 189 -13.63 -0.90 -8.26
CA TRP A 189 -12.80 0.31 -8.16
C TRP A 189 -11.36 0.00 -7.77
N VAL A 190 -11.10 -1.23 -7.29
CA VAL A 190 -9.76 -1.70 -6.97
C VAL A 190 -9.00 -1.96 -8.27
N VAL A 191 -7.91 -1.26 -8.47
CA VAL A 191 -6.98 -1.46 -9.60
C VAL A 191 -6.14 -2.72 -9.36
N GLY A 192 -5.82 -3.00 -8.11
CA GLY A 192 -5.10 -4.18 -7.66
C GLY A 192 -4.51 -4.02 -6.27
N VAL A 193 -3.84 -5.06 -5.81
CA VAL A 193 -3.15 -5.14 -4.52
C VAL A 193 -1.67 -4.83 -4.71
N ALA A 194 -1.10 -4.01 -3.82
CA ALA A 194 0.34 -3.76 -3.76
C ALA A 194 1.05 -5.02 -3.29
N SER A 195 1.88 -5.64 -4.13
CA SER A 195 2.48 -6.94 -3.81
C SER A 195 3.95 -6.88 -3.41
N SER A 196 4.78 -6.19 -4.17
CA SER A 196 6.20 -6.03 -3.88
C SER A 196 6.70 -4.67 -4.33
N GLU A 197 7.80 -4.22 -3.77
CA GLU A 197 8.42 -2.95 -4.09
C GLU A 197 9.78 -3.12 -4.77
N ILE A 198 10.09 -2.19 -5.67
CA ILE A 198 11.47 -1.94 -6.11
C ILE A 198 11.80 -0.55 -5.58
N PRO A 199 12.60 -0.48 -4.50
CA PRO A 199 12.84 0.78 -3.80
C PRO A 199 13.54 1.81 -4.69
N TRP A 200 13.17 3.06 -4.56
CA TRP A 200 13.79 4.28 -5.12
C TRP A 200 13.78 4.41 -6.65
N VAL A 201 13.58 3.33 -7.42
CA VAL A 201 13.70 3.31 -8.88
C VAL A 201 12.68 4.24 -9.55
N GLY A 202 11.48 4.35 -8.98
CA GLY A 202 10.43 5.26 -9.45
C GLY A 202 10.79 6.74 -9.31
N SER A 203 11.78 7.09 -8.46
CA SER A 203 12.26 8.48 -8.29
C SER A 203 12.73 9.10 -9.61
N ILE A 204 13.24 8.28 -10.53
CA ILE A 204 13.65 8.73 -11.87
C ILE A 204 12.45 9.30 -12.65
N LYS A 205 11.28 8.65 -12.56
CA LYS A 205 10.03 9.16 -13.15
C LYS A 205 9.63 10.48 -12.49
N LEU A 206 9.72 10.57 -11.15
CA LEU A 206 9.31 11.76 -10.40
C LEU A 206 10.17 13.00 -10.74
N LEU A 207 11.45 12.79 -11.09
CA LEU A 207 12.29 13.87 -11.65
C LEU A 207 11.70 14.47 -12.92
N THR A 208 11.19 13.63 -13.82
CA THR A 208 10.67 14.07 -15.11
C THR A 208 9.27 14.66 -15.06
N THR A 209 8.48 14.30 -14.03
CA THR A 209 7.10 14.76 -13.83
C THR A 209 7.00 15.98 -12.90
N GLY A 210 8.12 16.42 -12.30
CA GLY A 210 8.14 17.56 -11.37
C GLY A 210 7.75 17.22 -9.92
N ALA A 211 7.52 15.95 -9.61
CA ALA A 211 7.16 15.46 -8.26
C ALA A 211 8.37 15.03 -7.42
N ALA A 212 9.60 15.31 -7.84
CA ALA A 212 10.84 14.92 -7.17
C ALA A 212 10.96 15.43 -5.72
N GLY A 213 10.24 16.50 -5.37
CA GLY A 213 10.25 17.08 -4.02
C GLY A 213 9.57 16.20 -2.95
N SER A 214 8.80 15.19 -3.33
CA SER A 214 8.22 14.22 -2.39
C SER A 214 9.23 13.16 -1.94
N VAL A 215 10.24 12.87 -2.78
CA VAL A 215 11.26 11.83 -2.54
C VAL A 215 12.23 12.28 -1.46
N THR A 216 12.54 11.41 -0.51
CA THR A 216 13.46 11.73 0.59
C THR A 216 14.91 11.80 0.12
N MET A 217 15.76 12.53 0.84
CA MET A 217 17.19 12.58 0.55
C MET A 217 17.85 11.20 0.70
N LYS A 218 17.37 10.39 1.63
CA LYS A 218 17.83 9.02 1.86
C LYS A 218 17.57 8.15 0.62
N SER A 219 16.36 8.24 0.05
CA SER A 219 15.99 7.53 -1.18
C SER A 219 16.87 7.94 -2.38
N TRP A 220 17.19 9.24 -2.53
CA TRP A 220 18.12 9.72 -3.55
C TRP A 220 19.52 9.15 -3.39
N ASN A 221 20.04 9.11 -2.15
CA ASN A 221 21.37 8.58 -1.86
C ASN A 221 21.44 7.07 -2.15
N TYR A 222 20.41 6.31 -1.79
CA TYR A 222 20.36 4.87 -2.07
C TYR A 222 20.18 4.58 -3.56
N LEU A 223 19.39 5.36 -4.28
CA LEU A 223 19.31 5.26 -5.75
C LEU A 223 20.67 5.49 -6.39
N ALA A 224 21.39 6.55 -5.99
CA ALA A 224 22.73 6.85 -6.50
C ALA A 224 23.72 5.71 -6.18
N LEU A 225 23.68 5.18 -4.96
CA LEU A 225 24.52 4.05 -4.57
C LEU A 225 24.19 2.81 -5.37
N THR A 226 22.92 2.50 -5.58
CA THR A 226 22.47 1.35 -6.39
C THR A 226 22.98 1.47 -7.83
N ILE A 227 22.85 2.65 -8.43
CA ILE A 227 23.37 2.90 -9.79
C ILE A 227 24.88 2.68 -9.84
N LEU A 228 25.63 3.21 -8.87
CA LEU A 228 27.08 3.03 -8.79
C LEU A 228 27.49 1.55 -8.66
N LEU A 229 26.78 0.76 -7.82
CA LEU A 229 27.03 -0.67 -7.65
C LEU A 229 26.74 -1.45 -8.93
N VAL A 230 25.64 -1.13 -9.62
CA VAL A 230 25.31 -1.75 -10.91
C VAL A 230 26.38 -1.45 -11.96
N LEU A 231 26.85 -0.19 -12.05
CA LEU A 231 27.90 0.20 -13.00
C LEU A 231 29.27 -0.38 -12.65
N ALA A 232 29.57 -0.58 -11.37
CA ALA A 232 30.83 -1.19 -10.93
C ALA A 232 30.84 -2.73 -11.04
N SER A 233 29.68 -3.36 -11.10
CA SER A 233 29.57 -4.83 -11.10
C SER A 233 30.33 -5.53 -12.23
N PRO A 234 30.32 -5.08 -13.52
CA PRO A 234 31.11 -5.72 -14.57
C PRO A 234 32.61 -5.70 -14.28
N ILE A 235 33.10 -4.55 -13.75
CA ILE A 235 34.52 -4.38 -13.40
C ILE A 235 34.88 -5.33 -12.27
N ALA A 236 34.07 -5.45 -11.24
CA ALA A 236 34.30 -6.39 -10.14
C ALA A 236 34.36 -7.85 -10.64
N PHE A 237 33.47 -8.24 -11.55
CA PHE A 237 33.47 -9.59 -12.13
C PHE A 237 34.70 -9.88 -12.96
N GLU A 238 35.31 -8.93 -13.61
CA GLU A 238 36.58 -9.12 -14.36
C GLU A 238 37.77 -9.35 -13.42
N TYR A 239 37.80 -8.72 -12.24
CA TYR A 239 38.89 -8.85 -11.29
C TYR A 239 38.78 -10.05 -10.33
N PHE A 240 37.58 -10.57 -10.08
CA PHE A 240 37.35 -11.69 -9.16
C PHE A 240 38.01 -13.05 -9.60
N PRO A 241 38.08 -13.43 -10.87
CA PRO A 241 38.72 -14.66 -11.29
C PRO A 241 40.24 -14.68 -11.04
N THR A 242 40.89 -13.52 -11.03
CA THR A 242 42.35 -13.43 -10.85
C THR A 242 42.80 -13.63 -9.41
N LEU A 243 41.92 -13.58 -8.44
CA LEU A 243 42.21 -13.80 -7.03
C LEU A 243 42.13 -15.28 -6.61
N HIS A 244 41.60 -16.16 -7.46
CA HIS A 244 41.44 -17.59 -7.18
C HIS A 244 42.43 -18.50 -7.89
N THR A 245 43.30 -17.98 -8.74
CA THR A 245 44.42 -18.75 -9.31
C THR A 245 45.69 -18.52 -8.47
N SER A 246 45.77 -19.20 -7.32
CA SER A 246 47.09 -19.50 -6.71
C SER A 246 47.83 -20.42 -7.68
N PRO A 247 49.08 -20.15 -8.02
CA PRO A 247 49.86 -21.12 -8.77
C PRO A 247 50.06 -22.37 -7.90
N GLU A 248 49.59 -23.52 -8.35
CA GLU A 248 50.07 -24.81 -7.84
C GLU A 248 51.56 -24.84 -8.11
N GLU A 249 52.36 -24.88 -7.04
CA GLU A 249 53.78 -25.16 -7.11
C GLU A 249 53.93 -26.61 -7.62
N GLU A 250 54.45 -26.77 -8.84
CA GLU A 250 54.95 -28.04 -9.33
C GLU A 250 56.17 -28.43 -8.48
N GLU A 251 56.09 -29.57 -7.74
CA GLU A 251 57.19 -30.40 -7.30
C GLU A 251 57.44 -31.54 -8.30
#